data_11c01299c8cd6a684e9842a0af020f6c
#
_entry.id   11c01299c8cd6a684e9842a0af020f6c
#
_cell.length_a   1.000
_cell.length_b   1.000
_cell.length_c   1.000
_cell.angle_alpha   90.00
_cell.angle_beta   90.00
_cell.angle_gamma   90.00
#
_symmetry.space_group_name_H-M   'P 1'
#
loop_
_entity.id
_entity.type
_entity.pdbx_description
1 polymer ?
#
loop_
_entity_poly.entity_id
_entity_poly.type
_entity_poly.pdbx_seq_one_letter_code
_entity_poly.pdbx_strand_id
1 'polypeptide(L)'
;MLPLRFPKLWSALGWLLVVGVVISSLLPGQFVQAVMISDKIMHGGAYALLMVWFAGLYRRGLYVVIGAGLFGLGIALDLLQGLTRTRTFDWYDVAANLAGVLVGCALAFAVLGGWCQHIERRLLS
;
A
#
# COMPACT_ATOMS: atom_id res chain seq x y z
N MET A 1 15.46 8.40 4.19
CA MET A 1 15.49 7.17 3.37
C MET A 1 16.70 6.33 3.74
N LEU A 2 16.56 5.03 3.72
CA LEU A 2 17.68 4.12 3.97
C LEU A 2 18.73 4.26 2.87
N PRO A 3 20.01 4.01 3.18
CA PRO A 3 21.07 4.06 2.17
C PRO A 3 20.91 2.87 1.19
N LEU A 4 20.45 3.16 0.00
CA LEU A 4 20.23 2.19 -1.07
C LEU A 4 21.10 2.54 -2.26
N ARG A 5 21.49 1.53 -3.01
CA ARG A 5 22.28 1.74 -4.23
C ARG A 5 21.46 2.35 -5.34
N PHE A 6 20.17 1.97 -5.43
CA PHE A 6 19.26 2.49 -6.44
C PHE A 6 18.00 3.09 -5.79
N PRO A 7 18.15 4.16 -4.97
CA PRO A 7 17.02 4.69 -4.22
C PRO A 7 15.91 5.23 -5.13
N LYS A 8 16.28 5.85 -6.26
CA LYS A 8 15.30 6.41 -7.19
C LYS A 8 14.48 5.31 -7.86
N LEU A 9 15.10 4.18 -8.20
CA LEU A 9 14.41 3.05 -8.80
C LEU A 9 13.39 2.45 -7.83
N TRP A 10 13.82 2.18 -6.60
CA TRP A 10 12.93 1.63 -5.58
C TRP A 10 11.76 2.57 -5.27
N SER A 11 12.05 3.87 -5.15
CA SER A 11 11.01 4.88 -4.92
C SER A 11 10.05 4.96 -6.10
N ALA A 12 10.56 4.95 -7.33
CA ALA A 12 9.71 5.01 -8.53
C ALA A 12 8.76 3.81 -8.59
N LEU A 13 9.25 2.61 -8.29
CA LEU A 13 8.41 1.41 -8.27
C LEU A 13 7.34 1.51 -7.19
N GLY A 14 7.69 2.04 -6.01
CA GLY A 14 6.72 2.25 -4.94
C GLY A 14 5.61 3.22 -5.35
N TRP A 15 5.98 4.33 -5.97
CA TRP A 15 4.99 5.31 -6.43
C TRP A 15 4.15 4.78 -7.58
N LEU A 16 4.71 3.92 -8.45
CA LEU A 16 3.91 3.23 -9.47
C LEU A 16 2.86 2.33 -8.83
N LEU A 17 3.20 1.66 -7.73
CA LEU A 17 2.22 0.87 -6.98
C LEU A 17 1.12 1.75 -6.41
N VAL A 18 1.47 2.92 -5.87
CA VAL A 18 0.48 3.89 -5.37
C VAL A 18 -0.46 4.32 -6.49
N VAL A 19 0.08 4.68 -7.64
CA VAL A 19 -0.73 5.08 -8.80
C VAL A 19 -1.65 3.94 -9.23
N GLY A 20 -1.16 2.71 -9.24
CA GLY A 20 -1.96 1.53 -9.56
C GLY A 20 -3.13 1.36 -8.59
N VAL A 21 -2.88 1.54 -7.29
CA VAL A 21 -3.95 1.46 -6.27
C VAL A 21 -4.97 2.57 -6.48
N VAL A 22 -4.53 3.81 -6.73
CA VAL A 22 -5.42 4.94 -6.98
C VAL A 22 -6.32 4.67 -8.20
N ILE A 23 -5.73 4.25 -9.31
CA ILE A 23 -6.48 3.96 -10.53
C ILE A 23 -7.47 2.82 -10.29
N SER A 24 -7.03 1.73 -9.67
CA SER A 24 -7.90 0.59 -9.38
C SER A 24 -9.06 0.98 -8.46
N SER A 25 -8.81 1.85 -7.50
CA SER A 25 -9.83 2.30 -6.55
C SER A 25 -10.91 3.15 -7.22
N LEU A 26 -10.56 3.86 -8.28
CA LEU A 26 -11.50 4.76 -8.97
C LEU A 26 -12.18 4.11 -10.17
N LEU A 27 -11.82 2.88 -10.54
CA LEU A 27 -12.50 2.15 -11.60
C LEU A 27 -13.90 1.72 -11.14
N PRO A 28 -14.86 1.60 -12.07
CA PRO A 28 -16.17 1.06 -11.73
C PRO A 28 -16.08 -0.31 -11.08
N GLY A 29 -16.93 -0.57 -10.09
CA GLY A 29 -16.90 -1.82 -9.33
C GLY A 29 -17.01 -3.08 -10.19
N GLN A 30 -17.72 -3.01 -11.30
CA GLN A 30 -17.88 -4.14 -12.22
C GLN A 30 -16.55 -4.65 -12.79
N PHE A 31 -15.59 -3.76 -13.02
CA PHE A 31 -14.26 -4.16 -13.50
C PHE A 31 -13.45 -4.84 -12.39
N VAL A 32 -13.60 -4.37 -11.16
CA VAL A 32 -12.90 -4.94 -10.02
C VAL A 32 -13.45 -6.33 -9.69
N GLN A 33 -14.77 -6.50 -9.77
CA GLN A 33 -15.41 -7.78 -9.49
C GLN A 33 -15.00 -8.88 -10.48
N ALA A 34 -14.69 -8.51 -11.71
CA ALA A 34 -14.27 -9.46 -12.73
C ALA A 34 -12.95 -10.15 -12.40
N VAL A 35 -12.16 -9.60 -11.48
CA VAL A 35 -10.86 -10.14 -11.09
C VAL A 35 -10.96 -11.17 -9.96
N MET A 36 -12.18 -11.45 -9.45
CA MET A 36 -12.49 -12.58 -8.62
C MET A 36 -12.04 -12.72 -7.24
N ILE A 37 -11.31 -11.88 -6.61
CA ILE A 37 -10.97 -11.91 -5.20
C ILE A 37 -11.90 -10.96 -4.46
N SER A 38 -12.24 -11.26 -3.21
CA SER A 38 -13.04 -10.35 -2.39
C SER A 38 -12.48 -8.94 -2.46
N ASP A 39 -13.37 -7.96 -2.65
CA ASP A 39 -13.01 -6.54 -2.69
C ASP A 39 -12.24 -6.13 -1.42
N LYS A 40 -12.65 -6.65 -0.26
CA LYS A 40 -11.99 -6.35 1.02
C LYS A 40 -10.56 -6.91 1.06
N ILE A 41 -10.36 -8.11 0.55
CA ILE A 41 -9.03 -8.73 0.50
C ILE A 41 -8.13 -7.95 -0.45
N MET A 42 -8.64 -7.50 -1.59
CA MET A 42 -7.87 -6.68 -2.53
C MET A 42 -7.46 -5.35 -1.90
N HIS A 43 -8.37 -4.67 -1.21
CA HIS A 43 -8.06 -3.43 -0.52
C HIS A 43 -7.01 -3.65 0.58
N GLY A 44 -7.26 -4.59 1.48
CA GLY A 44 -6.33 -4.87 2.57
C GLY A 44 -4.96 -5.31 2.07
N GLY A 45 -4.96 -6.20 1.07
CA GLY A 45 -3.71 -6.70 0.49
C GLY A 45 -2.89 -5.60 -0.19
N ALA A 46 -3.56 -4.70 -0.92
CA ALA A 46 -2.89 -3.59 -1.58
C ALA A 46 -2.21 -2.67 -0.57
N TYR A 47 -2.89 -2.31 0.51
CA TYR A 47 -2.32 -1.41 1.51
C TYR A 47 -1.24 -2.09 2.35
N ALA A 48 -1.36 -3.40 2.62
CA ALA A 48 -0.30 -4.15 3.26
C ALA A 48 0.96 -4.16 2.37
N LEU A 49 0.79 -4.39 1.08
CA LEU A 49 1.89 -4.37 0.12
C LEU A 49 2.57 -3.01 0.06
N LEU A 50 1.79 -1.93 -0.02
CA LEU A 50 2.33 -0.57 -0.02
C LEU A 50 3.11 -0.28 1.25
N MET A 51 2.56 -0.67 2.41
CA MET A 51 3.23 -0.47 3.69
C MET A 51 4.59 -1.18 3.72
N VAL A 52 4.61 -2.44 3.31
CA VAL A 52 5.85 -3.23 3.29
C VAL A 52 6.85 -2.65 2.29
N TRP A 53 6.37 -2.24 1.11
CA TRP A 53 7.26 -1.65 0.11
C TRP A 53 7.99 -0.43 0.66
N PHE A 54 7.23 0.53 1.19
CA PHE A 54 7.84 1.76 1.71
C PHE A 54 8.65 1.51 2.98
N ALA A 55 8.32 0.50 3.77
CA ALA A 55 9.14 0.10 4.91
C ALA A 55 10.52 -0.40 4.47
N GLY A 56 10.65 -0.88 3.23
CA GLY A 56 11.95 -1.24 2.66
C GLY A 56 12.80 -0.04 2.28
N LEU A 57 12.18 1.14 2.13
CA LEU A 57 12.87 2.36 1.70
C LEU A 57 13.26 3.27 2.84
N TYR A 58 12.50 3.24 3.94
CA TYR A 58 12.64 4.19 5.03
C TYR A 58 12.99 3.49 6.33
N ARG A 59 13.58 4.24 7.26
CA ARG A 59 13.97 3.70 8.55
C ARG A 59 12.74 3.41 9.42
N ARG A 60 12.97 2.56 10.39
CA ARG A 60 11.92 2.04 11.27
C ARG A 60 11.12 3.13 11.98
N GLY A 61 11.75 4.24 12.34
CA GLY A 61 11.07 5.35 13.00
C GLY A 61 10.02 6.03 12.15
N LEU A 62 10.00 5.80 10.84
CA LEU A 62 9.02 6.40 9.92
C LEU A 62 7.84 5.48 9.61
N TYR A 63 7.83 4.23 10.10
CA TYR A 63 6.78 3.28 9.73
C TYR A 63 5.39 3.76 10.14
N VAL A 64 5.25 4.36 11.32
CA VAL A 64 3.95 4.87 11.79
C VAL A 64 3.48 6.02 10.88
N VAL A 65 4.39 6.91 10.49
CA VAL A 65 4.08 8.03 9.58
C VAL A 65 3.63 7.50 8.22
N ILE A 66 4.35 6.51 7.68
CA ILE A 66 4.00 5.88 6.41
C ILE A 66 2.61 5.25 6.51
N GLY A 67 2.36 4.49 7.58
CA GLY A 67 1.08 3.84 7.80
C GLY A 67 -0.06 4.84 7.91
N ALA A 68 0.14 5.93 8.64
CA ALA A 68 -0.85 6.98 8.77
C ALA A 68 -1.16 7.64 7.41
N GLY A 69 -0.12 7.87 6.61
CA GLY A 69 -0.28 8.43 5.27
C GLY A 69 -1.06 7.50 4.35
N LEU A 70 -0.76 6.20 4.39
CA LEU A 70 -1.48 5.22 3.57
C LEU A 70 -2.93 5.07 4.00
N PHE A 71 -3.19 5.08 5.31
CA PHE A 71 -4.56 5.03 5.80
C PHE A 71 -5.35 6.28 5.38
N GLY A 72 -4.72 7.45 5.47
CA GLY A 72 -5.31 8.71 4.99
C GLY A 72 -5.63 8.65 3.51
N LEU A 73 -4.73 8.11 2.70
CA LEU A 73 -4.96 7.90 1.27
C LEU A 73 -6.16 6.99 1.05
N GLY A 74 -6.25 5.90 1.80
CA GLY A 74 -7.37 4.97 1.70
C GLY A 74 -8.70 5.64 1.99
N ILE A 75 -8.77 6.44 3.06
CA ILE A 75 -9.99 7.19 3.40
C ILE A 75 -10.35 8.17 2.28
N ALA A 76 -9.36 8.91 1.77
CA ALA A 76 -9.60 9.88 0.70
C ALA A 76 -10.15 9.20 -0.54
N LEU A 77 -9.61 8.05 -0.93
CA LEU A 77 -10.08 7.31 -2.09
C LEU A 77 -11.48 6.74 -1.88
N ASP A 78 -11.77 6.26 -0.67
CA ASP A 78 -13.11 5.75 -0.35
C ASP A 78 -14.16 6.87 -0.44
N LEU A 79 -13.82 8.07 0.03
CA LEU A 79 -14.72 9.23 -0.10
C LEU A 79 -14.91 9.62 -1.56
N LEU A 80 -13.85 9.60 -2.37
CA LEU A 80 -13.95 9.89 -3.80
C LEU A 80 -14.81 8.87 -4.52
N GLN A 81 -14.71 7.59 -4.15
CA GLN A 81 -15.56 6.55 -4.73
C GLN A 81 -17.03 6.84 -4.49
N GLY A 82 -17.38 7.28 -3.29
CA GLY A 82 -18.76 7.65 -2.96
C GLY A 82 -19.25 8.84 -3.77
N LEU A 83 -18.36 9.78 -4.10
CA LEU A 83 -18.72 10.97 -4.89
C LEU A 83 -18.87 10.66 -6.37
N THR A 84 -18.16 9.67 -6.90
CA THR A 84 -18.19 9.36 -8.34
C THR A 84 -19.40 8.56 -8.77
N ARG A 85 -20.22 8.10 -7.83
CA ARG A 85 -21.42 7.29 -8.09
C ARG A 85 -21.14 5.94 -8.74
N THR A 86 -19.89 5.60 -8.97
CA THR A 86 -19.51 4.29 -9.53
C THR A 86 -19.42 3.23 -8.44
N ARG A 87 -19.26 3.66 -7.19
CA ARG A 87 -19.19 2.78 -6.02
C ARG A 87 -19.83 3.48 -4.84
N THR A 88 -20.31 2.67 -3.89
CA THR A 88 -20.90 3.18 -2.65
C THR A 88 -19.84 3.23 -1.57
N PHE A 89 -19.83 4.29 -0.77
CA PHE A 89 -18.93 4.36 0.40
C PHE A 89 -19.30 3.27 1.39
N ASP A 90 -18.30 2.55 1.85
CA ASP A 90 -18.50 1.40 2.75
C ASP A 90 -17.45 1.44 3.88
N TRP A 91 -17.93 1.48 5.11
CA TRP A 91 -17.05 1.49 6.29
C TRP A 91 -16.21 0.21 6.39
N TYR A 92 -16.68 -0.91 5.83
CA TYR A 92 -15.89 -2.14 5.78
C TYR A 92 -14.65 -1.98 4.91
N ASP A 93 -14.71 -1.16 3.87
CA ASP A 93 -13.53 -0.86 3.05
C ASP A 93 -12.50 -0.09 3.85
N VAL A 94 -12.94 0.89 4.66
CA VAL A 94 -12.05 1.63 5.55
C VAL A 94 -11.39 0.68 6.56
N ALA A 95 -12.18 -0.22 7.15
CA ALA A 95 -11.67 -1.21 8.09
C ALA A 95 -10.65 -2.15 7.43
N ALA A 96 -10.91 -2.58 6.19
CA ALA A 96 -9.99 -3.43 5.44
C ALA A 96 -8.67 -2.72 5.13
N ASN A 97 -8.74 -1.43 4.77
CA ASN A 97 -7.55 -0.62 4.52
C ASN A 97 -6.71 -0.50 5.79
N LEU A 98 -7.35 -0.22 6.93
CA LEU A 98 -6.66 -0.14 8.21
C LEU A 98 -6.02 -1.48 8.58
N ALA A 99 -6.76 -2.58 8.44
CA ALA A 99 -6.25 -3.91 8.72
C ALA A 99 -5.02 -4.21 7.85
N GLY A 100 -5.07 -3.86 6.56
CA GLY A 100 -3.95 -4.05 5.65
C GLY A 100 -2.72 -3.27 6.09
N VAL A 101 -2.89 -1.99 6.42
CA VAL A 101 -1.78 -1.15 6.91
C VAL A 101 -1.20 -1.73 8.19
N LEU A 102 -2.05 -2.17 9.13
CA LEU A 102 -1.58 -2.74 10.40
C LEU A 102 -0.81 -4.05 10.18
N VAL A 103 -1.31 -4.92 9.30
CA VAL A 103 -0.62 -6.17 8.95
C VAL A 103 0.74 -5.86 8.30
N GLY A 104 0.76 -4.95 7.34
CA GLY A 104 1.99 -4.54 6.69
C GLY A 104 2.99 -3.94 7.67
N CYS A 105 2.51 -3.12 8.60
CA CYS A 105 3.34 -2.52 9.63
C CYS A 105 3.92 -3.58 10.57
N ALA A 106 3.10 -4.55 10.99
CA ALA A 106 3.55 -5.64 11.84
C ALA A 106 4.62 -6.48 11.14
N LEU A 107 4.42 -6.80 9.86
CA LEU A 107 5.41 -7.52 9.06
C LEU A 107 6.70 -6.73 8.92
N ALA A 108 6.59 -5.42 8.72
CA ALA A 108 7.76 -4.55 8.59
C ALA A 108 8.58 -4.53 9.88
N PHE A 109 7.92 -4.37 11.03
CA PHE A 109 8.60 -4.37 12.32
C PHE A 109 9.20 -5.73 12.66
N ALA A 110 8.52 -6.82 12.28
CA ALA A 110 8.94 -8.17 12.66
C ALA A 110 10.07 -8.72 11.76
N VAL A 111 9.90 -8.65 10.44
CA VAL A 111 10.80 -9.36 9.50
C VAL A 111 11.14 -8.62 8.22
N LEU A 112 10.25 -7.81 7.68
CA LEU A 112 10.41 -7.27 6.33
C LEU A 112 10.99 -5.86 6.27
N GLY A 113 11.25 -5.22 7.41
CA GLY A 113 11.84 -3.89 7.41
C GLY A 113 13.21 -3.90 6.74
N GLY A 114 13.44 -2.93 5.85
CA GLY A 114 14.71 -2.84 5.14
C GLY A 114 14.91 -3.90 4.06
N TRP A 115 13.82 -4.51 3.57
CA TRP A 115 13.94 -5.60 2.59
C TRP A 115 14.62 -5.15 1.29
N CYS A 116 14.50 -3.89 0.90
CA CYS A 116 15.18 -3.38 -0.29
C CYS A 116 16.70 -3.44 -0.13
N GLN A 117 17.20 -3.04 1.04
CA GLN A 117 18.64 -3.17 1.34
C GLN A 117 19.09 -4.62 1.31
N HIS A 118 18.26 -5.50 1.86
CA HIS A 118 18.58 -6.92 1.92
C HIS A 118 18.70 -7.51 0.51
N ILE A 119 17.77 -7.17 -0.38
CA ILE A 119 17.80 -7.60 -1.77
C ILE A 119 19.03 -7.05 -2.47
N GLU A 120 19.34 -5.77 -2.30
CA GLU A 120 20.52 -5.16 -2.92
C GLU A 120 21.79 -5.85 -2.47
N ARG A 121 21.90 -6.17 -1.19
CA ARG A 121 23.09 -6.87 -0.68
C ARG A 121 23.24 -8.25 -1.30
N ARG A 122 22.14 -8.97 -1.51
CA ARG A 122 22.20 -10.32 -2.08
C ARG A 122 22.49 -10.33 -3.57
N LEU A 123 21.91 -9.39 -4.33
CA LEU A 123 22.02 -9.39 -5.76
C LEU A 123 23.23 -8.62 -6.29
N LEU A 124 23.72 -7.66 -5.53
CA LEU A 124 24.73 -6.72 -6.00
C LEU A 124 26.07 -6.83 -5.26
N SER A 125 26.16 -7.73 -4.31
CA SER A 125 27.41 -7.95 -3.57
C SER A 125 28.35 -8.91 -4.33
#